data_b3173b05a0bc55adb589fb1c5eb21ea9
#
_entry.id   b3173b05a0bc55adb589fb1c5eb21ea9
#
_cell.length_a   1.000
_cell.length_b   1.000
_cell.length_c   1.000
_cell.angle_alpha   90.00
_cell.angle_beta   90.00
_cell.angle_gamma   90.00
#
_symmetry.space_group_name_H-M   'P 1'
#
loop_
_entity.id
_entity.type
_entity.pdbx_description
1 polymer ?
#
loop_
_entity_poly.entity_id
_entity_poly.type
_entity_poly.pdbx_seq_one_letter_code
_entity_poly.pdbx_strand_id
1 'polypeptide(L)'
;IGIYTIYPMITLFGRPQKIEAQGVLLHTGVDGQGAVNFQYDGMNATVLYSKIANSFVASEIEGEAGNLLIDQIHIPRKVDFIPRIPAGQGKSQKDVRQPLGIELENSPYYYEVKEFIDMIIEGRKESKINSLDNSLATMEVIEEIRRQLGVSYPADNND
;
A
#
# COMPACT_ATOMS: atom_id res chain seq x y z
N ILE A 1 -9.59 -6.00 -1.93
CA ILE A 1 -8.24 -6.17 -2.52
C ILE A 1 -7.46 -4.86 -2.43
N GLY A 2 -8.05 -3.72 -2.80
CA GLY A 2 -7.38 -2.41 -2.79
C GLY A 2 -6.73 -2.02 -1.45
N ILE A 3 -7.23 -2.51 -0.32
CA ILE A 3 -6.66 -2.24 0.99
C ILE A 3 -5.16 -2.62 1.09
N TYR A 4 -4.73 -3.66 0.41
CA TYR A 4 -3.33 -4.11 0.42
C TYR A 4 -2.35 -3.14 -0.25
N THR A 5 -2.84 -2.23 -1.08
CA THR A 5 -2.03 -1.16 -1.69
C THR A 5 -2.25 0.18 -1.00
N ILE A 6 -3.44 0.42 -0.46
CA ILE A 6 -3.81 1.69 0.20
C ILE A 6 -3.23 1.77 1.61
N TYR A 7 -3.36 0.69 2.41
CA TYR A 7 -2.88 0.67 3.78
C TYR A 7 -1.36 0.95 3.91
N PRO A 8 -0.46 0.31 3.11
CA PRO A 8 0.97 0.66 3.13
C PRO A 8 1.23 2.13 2.80
N MET A 9 0.47 2.71 1.87
CA MET A 9 0.55 4.13 1.54
C MET A 9 0.23 5.02 2.74
N ILE A 10 -0.89 4.76 3.43
CA ILE A 10 -1.30 5.51 4.61
C ILE A 10 -0.29 5.34 5.75
N THR A 11 0.22 4.13 5.96
CA THR A 11 1.20 3.85 7.01
C THR A 11 2.54 4.57 6.77
N LEU A 12 2.98 4.67 5.51
CA LEU A 12 4.26 5.29 5.15
C LEU A 12 4.17 6.82 5.00
N PHE A 13 3.07 7.33 4.47
CA PHE A 13 2.96 8.73 4.03
C PHE A 13 1.81 9.50 4.66
N GLY A 14 0.97 8.84 5.46
CA GLY A 14 -0.19 9.46 6.09
C GLY A 14 -1.36 9.71 5.13
N ARG A 15 -2.27 10.59 5.53
CA ARG A 15 -3.47 10.96 4.74
C ARG A 15 -3.07 11.82 3.54
N PRO A 16 -3.54 11.49 2.32
CA PRO A 16 -3.31 12.33 1.14
C PRO A 16 -4.17 13.61 1.21
N GLN A 17 -3.69 14.66 0.54
CA GLN A 17 -4.44 15.92 0.39
C GLN A 17 -5.55 15.80 -0.67
N LYS A 18 -5.34 14.97 -1.69
CA LYS A 18 -6.31 14.74 -2.78
C LYS A 18 -6.27 13.29 -3.23
N ILE A 19 -7.44 12.77 -3.58
CA ILE A 19 -7.65 11.42 -4.08
C ILE A 19 -8.39 11.52 -5.41
N GLU A 20 -7.89 10.84 -6.44
CA GLU A 20 -8.55 10.70 -7.74
C GLU A 20 -8.60 9.22 -8.11
N ALA A 21 -9.80 8.64 -8.14
CA ALA A 21 -10.03 7.23 -8.39
C ALA A 21 -10.77 7.01 -9.71
N GLN A 22 -10.31 6.02 -10.47
CA GLN A 22 -10.97 5.49 -11.64
C GLN A 22 -11.01 3.97 -11.57
N GLY A 23 -12.06 3.34 -12.08
CA GLY A 23 -12.16 1.89 -12.01
C GLY A 23 -13.21 1.33 -12.94
N VAL A 24 -13.22 0.00 -12.99
CA VAL A 24 -14.19 -0.79 -13.75
C VAL A 24 -15.07 -1.53 -12.78
N LEU A 25 -16.38 -1.29 -12.83
CA LEU A 25 -17.34 -2.02 -12.03
C LEU A 25 -17.70 -3.36 -12.71
N LEU A 26 -17.87 -4.38 -11.89
CA LEU A 26 -18.40 -5.67 -12.32
C LEU A 26 -19.93 -5.59 -12.44
N HIS A 27 -20.54 -6.58 -13.09
CA HIS A 27 -21.99 -6.70 -13.20
C HIS A 27 -22.73 -6.78 -11.85
N THR A 28 -21.99 -7.10 -10.77
CA THR A 28 -22.49 -7.13 -9.39
C THR A 28 -22.50 -5.75 -8.72
N GLY A 29 -22.02 -4.70 -9.40
CA GLY A 29 -21.92 -3.35 -8.85
C GLY A 29 -20.69 -3.08 -8.00
N VAL A 30 -19.80 -4.09 -7.78
CA VAL A 30 -18.55 -3.89 -7.06
C VAL A 30 -17.40 -3.59 -8.01
N ASP A 31 -16.34 -2.95 -7.50
CA ASP A 31 -15.14 -2.66 -8.24
C ASP A 31 -14.38 -3.94 -8.64
N GLY A 32 -14.16 -4.12 -9.94
CA GLY A 32 -13.36 -5.22 -10.50
C GLY A 32 -11.88 -4.88 -10.54
N GLN A 33 -11.56 -3.65 -10.90
CA GLN A 33 -10.22 -3.08 -10.84
C GLN A 33 -10.29 -1.57 -10.65
N GLY A 34 -9.22 -0.98 -10.13
CA GLY A 34 -9.11 0.46 -9.97
C GLY A 34 -7.67 0.95 -10.08
N ALA A 35 -7.58 2.22 -10.47
CA ALA A 35 -6.39 3.05 -10.41
C ALA A 35 -6.70 4.26 -9.54
N VAL A 36 -5.84 4.56 -8.59
CA VAL A 36 -6.03 5.69 -7.66
C VAL A 36 -4.76 6.52 -7.62
N ASN A 37 -4.90 7.81 -7.88
CA ASN A 37 -3.84 8.79 -7.72
C ASN A 37 -4.03 9.55 -6.42
N PHE A 38 -2.95 9.67 -5.66
CA PHE A 38 -2.89 10.41 -4.41
C PHE A 38 -1.93 11.58 -4.54
N GLN A 39 -2.35 12.75 -4.06
CA GLN A 39 -1.50 13.93 -3.98
C GLN A 39 -1.18 14.21 -2.51
N TYR A 40 0.09 14.45 -2.25
CA TYR A 40 0.65 14.90 -0.98
C TYR A 40 1.41 16.22 -1.18
N ASP A 41 1.91 16.81 -0.11
CA ASP A 41 2.84 17.93 -0.22
C ASP A 41 4.20 17.42 -0.71
N GLY A 42 4.62 17.90 -1.90
CA GLY A 42 5.88 17.52 -2.52
C GLY A 42 5.97 16.08 -3.07
N MET A 43 4.88 15.31 -3.05
CA MET A 43 4.87 13.93 -3.50
C MET A 43 3.52 13.54 -4.13
N ASN A 44 3.55 12.62 -5.07
CA ASN A 44 2.36 11.93 -5.55
C ASN A 44 2.58 10.42 -5.54
N ALA A 45 1.49 9.66 -5.52
CA ALA A 45 1.55 8.22 -5.64
C ALA A 45 0.38 7.69 -6.49
N THR A 46 0.61 6.57 -7.15
CA THR A 46 -0.41 5.85 -7.91
C THR A 46 -0.46 4.42 -7.42
N VAL A 47 -1.65 3.93 -7.10
CA VAL A 47 -1.88 2.53 -6.79
C VAL A 47 -2.81 1.89 -7.80
N LEU A 48 -2.54 0.64 -8.11
CA LEU A 48 -3.36 -0.20 -8.97
C LEU A 48 -3.82 -1.41 -8.17
N TYR A 49 -5.08 -1.79 -8.34
CA TYR A 49 -5.59 -3.03 -7.78
C TYR A 49 -6.57 -3.70 -8.76
N SER A 50 -6.64 -5.02 -8.70
CA SER A 50 -7.55 -5.79 -9.56
C SER A 50 -8.00 -7.09 -8.90
N LYS A 51 -9.28 -7.44 -9.12
CA LYS A 51 -9.89 -8.73 -8.81
C LYS A 51 -9.99 -9.61 -10.05
N ILE A 52 -9.77 -9.03 -11.24
CA ILE A 52 -9.98 -9.67 -12.55
C ILE A 52 -8.71 -9.97 -13.31
N ALA A 53 -7.56 -9.41 -12.86
CA ALA A 53 -6.27 -9.64 -13.49
C ALA A 53 -5.16 -9.65 -12.44
N ASN A 54 -4.07 -10.36 -12.74
CA ASN A 54 -2.86 -10.35 -11.92
C ASN A 54 -1.86 -9.33 -12.48
N SER A 55 -1.14 -8.64 -11.58
CA SER A 55 0.01 -7.81 -11.94
C SER A 55 1.31 -8.59 -11.74
N PHE A 56 2.25 -8.41 -12.64
CA PHE A 56 3.62 -8.93 -12.56
C PHE A 56 4.64 -7.79 -12.37
N VAL A 57 4.15 -6.57 -12.16
CA VAL A 57 5.00 -5.40 -11.94
C VAL A 57 5.25 -5.24 -10.46
N ALA A 58 6.51 -5.07 -10.08
CA ALA A 58 6.90 -4.73 -8.71
C ALA A 58 6.40 -3.34 -8.32
N SER A 59 6.24 -3.10 -7.02
CA SER A 59 5.98 -1.78 -6.49
C SER A 59 7.29 -1.01 -6.33
N GLU A 60 7.24 0.31 -6.52
CA GLU A 60 8.41 1.16 -6.45
C GLU A 60 8.13 2.43 -5.64
N ILE A 61 9.10 2.84 -4.83
CA ILE A 61 9.11 4.14 -4.17
C ILE A 61 10.33 4.89 -4.71
N GLU A 62 10.07 5.97 -5.46
CA GLU A 62 11.10 6.80 -6.06
C GLU A 62 11.47 7.95 -5.14
N GLY A 63 12.74 8.08 -4.82
CA GLY A 63 13.27 9.14 -3.96
C GLY A 63 14.50 9.81 -4.53
N GLU A 64 14.86 10.97 -4.00
CA GLU A 64 16.03 11.75 -4.47
C GLU A 64 17.36 11.01 -4.28
N ALA A 65 17.48 10.18 -3.25
CA ALA A 65 18.68 9.39 -2.97
C ALA A 65 18.73 8.08 -3.76
N GLY A 66 17.61 7.61 -4.28
CA GLY A 66 17.45 6.34 -4.98
C GLY A 66 16.04 5.77 -4.82
N ASN A 67 15.84 4.57 -5.35
CA ASN A 67 14.54 3.93 -5.42
C ASN A 67 14.51 2.67 -4.55
N LEU A 68 13.37 2.41 -3.93
CA LEU A 68 13.06 1.11 -3.32
C LEU A 68 12.21 0.30 -4.29
N LEU A 69 12.68 -0.89 -4.63
CA LEU A 69 11.93 -1.85 -5.44
C LEU A 69 11.40 -2.96 -4.55
N ILE A 70 10.08 -3.11 -4.49
CA ILE A 70 9.37 -4.05 -3.61
C ILE A 70 8.70 -5.11 -4.49
N ASP A 71 9.03 -6.38 -4.30
CA ASP A 71 8.52 -7.48 -5.12
C ASP A 71 6.99 -7.62 -5.09
N GLN A 72 6.43 -7.63 -3.89
CA GLN A 72 4.99 -7.74 -3.66
C GLN A 72 4.58 -6.87 -2.47
N ILE A 73 3.84 -5.80 -2.71
CA ILE A 73 3.49 -4.83 -1.67
C ILE A 73 2.68 -5.44 -0.51
N HIS A 74 1.87 -6.46 -0.77
CA HIS A 74 1.01 -7.09 0.23
C HIS A 74 1.76 -8.10 1.12
N ILE A 75 2.87 -8.66 0.66
CA ILE A 75 3.77 -9.54 1.41
C ILE A 75 5.18 -9.32 0.86
N PRO A 76 5.87 -8.25 1.26
CA PRO A 76 7.21 -7.94 0.76
C PRO A 76 8.21 -8.98 1.26
N ARG A 77 8.71 -9.80 0.36
CA ARG A 77 9.74 -10.82 0.64
C ARG A 77 11.11 -10.36 0.19
N LYS A 78 11.12 -9.43 -0.76
CA LYS A 78 12.32 -8.85 -1.30
C LYS A 78 12.14 -7.36 -1.50
N VAL A 79 13.02 -6.60 -0.87
CA VAL A 79 13.13 -5.15 -1.06
C VAL A 79 14.57 -4.84 -1.43
N ASP A 80 14.76 -4.19 -2.57
CA ASP A 80 16.06 -3.74 -3.04
C ASP A 80 16.11 -2.21 -3.01
N PHE A 81 17.21 -1.66 -2.53
CA PHE A 81 17.53 -0.25 -2.72
C PHE A 81 18.40 -0.08 -3.97
N ILE A 82 18.02 0.84 -4.83
CA ILE A 82 18.76 1.20 -6.04
C ILE A 82 19.21 2.65 -5.86
N PRO A 83 20.47 2.91 -5.45
CA PRO A 83 20.96 4.28 -5.26
C PRO A 83 20.92 5.06 -6.56
N ARG A 84 20.67 6.36 -6.46
CA ARG A 84 20.72 7.27 -7.61
C ARG A 84 22.13 7.28 -8.20
N ILE A 85 22.21 7.00 -9.50
CA ILE A 85 23.48 7.10 -10.24
C ILE A 85 23.57 8.50 -10.84
N PRO A 86 24.61 9.28 -10.52
CA PRO A 86 24.85 10.56 -11.17
C PRO A 86 25.00 10.39 -12.68
N ALA A 87 24.50 11.35 -13.46
CA ALA A 87 24.62 11.33 -14.91
C ALA A 87 26.10 11.24 -15.34
N GLY A 88 26.41 10.39 -16.32
CA GLY A 88 27.75 10.25 -16.88
C GLY A 88 28.63 9.19 -16.23
N GLN A 89 28.19 8.46 -15.19
CA GLN A 89 29.03 7.42 -14.54
C GLN A 89 29.02 6.05 -15.22
N GLY A 90 28.32 5.86 -16.32
CA GLY A 90 28.38 4.62 -17.13
C GLY A 90 27.97 3.28 -16.45
N LYS A 91 27.48 3.34 -15.21
CA LYS A 91 27.01 2.16 -14.47
C LYS A 91 25.54 1.88 -14.78
N SER A 92 25.20 0.61 -14.94
CA SER A 92 23.80 0.19 -15.03
C SER A 92 23.15 0.20 -13.63
N GLN A 93 21.87 0.58 -13.55
CA GLN A 93 21.08 0.46 -12.31
C GLN A 93 21.09 -0.98 -11.76
N LYS A 94 21.21 -1.99 -12.62
CA LYS A 94 21.30 -3.40 -12.19
C LYS A 94 22.56 -3.70 -11.41
N ASP A 95 23.65 -2.98 -11.70
CA ASP A 95 24.96 -3.22 -11.09
C ASP A 95 25.12 -2.61 -9.69
N VAL A 96 24.16 -1.75 -9.28
CA VAL A 96 24.21 -1.05 -8.00
C VAL A 96 23.05 -1.44 -7.05
N ARG A 97 22.27 -2.45 -7.42
CA ARG A 97 21.16 -2.94 -6.61
C ARG A 97 21.66 -3.52 -5.28
N GLN A 98 21.10 -3.06 -4.19
CA GLN A 98 21.44 -3.44 -2.83
C GLN A 98 20.24 -4.10 -2.16
N PRO A 99 20.25 -5.42 -1.93
CA PRO A 99 19.20 -6.08 -1.16
C PRO A 99 19.17 -5.54 0.28
N LEU A 100 17.98 -5.22 0.79
CA LEU A 100 17.84 -4.74 2.17
C LEU A 100 17.76 -5.87 3.21
N GLY A 101 17.88 -7.13 2.78
CA GLY A 101 17.95 -8.28 3.69
C GLY A 101 16.70 -8.46 4.56
N ILE A 102 15.52 -8.16 4.04
CA ILE A 102 14.27 -8.41 4.75
C ILE A 102 13.97 -9.91 4.63
N GLU A 103 14.25 -10.64 5.70
CA GLU A 103 13.91 -12.05 5.80
C GLU A 103 12.68 -12.22 6.71
N LEU A 104 11.62 -12.79 6.15
CA LEU A 104 10.47 -13.21 6.93
C LEU A 104 10.75 -14.62 7.46
N GLU A 105 11.15 -14.72 8.71
CA GLU A 105 11.43 -16.00 9.38
C GLU A 105 10.18 -16.88 9.55
N ASN A 106 9.01 -16.25 9.57
CA ASN A 106 7.73 -16.90 9.81
C ASN A 106 6.68 -16.56 8.76
N SER A 107 5.55 -17.26 8.82
CA SER A 107 4.35 -16.91 8.04
C SER A 107 3.91 -15.45 8.34
N PRO A 108 3.39 -14.71 7.37
CA PRO A 108 2.84 -13.36 7.61
C PRO A 108 1.83 -13.31 8.75
N TYR A 109 0.97 -14.31 8.90
CA TYR A 109 0.00 -14.42 9.99
C TYR A 109 0.62 -14.55 11.38
N TYR A 110 1.85 -15.07 11.47
CA TYR A 110 2.57 -15.15 12.75
C TYR A 110 2.78 -13.76 13.36
N TYR A 111 3.17 -12.78 12.56
CA TYR A 111 3.44 -11.42 13.05
C TYR A 111 2.17 -10.73 13.53
N GLU A 112 1.04 -10.94 12.85
CA GLU A 112 -0.27 -10.42 13.25
C GLU A 112 -0.69 -11.01 14.61
N VAL A 113 -0.66 -12.34 14.74
CA VAL A 113 -1.04 -13.05 15.97
C VAL A 113 -0.09 -12.71 17.11
N LYS A 114 1.21 -12.63 16.83
CA LYS A 114 2.21 -12.25 17.83
C LYS A 114 1.96 -10.86 18.40
N GLU A 115 1.76 -9.84 17.54
CA GLU A 115 1.46 -8.47 17.98
C GLU A 115 0.19 -8.44 18.84
N PHE A 116 -0.85 -9.17 18.44
CA PHE A 116 -2.10 -9.25 19.20
C PHE A 116 -1.88 -9.86 20.59
N ILE A 117 -1.12 -10.95 20.70
CA ILE A 117 -0.78 -11.59 21.98
C ILE A 117 0.07 -10.65 22.85
N ASP A 118 1.09 -10.02 22.28
CA ASP A 118 1.96 -9.08 22.97
C ASP A 118 1.14 -7.90 23.53
N MET A 119 0.17 -7.39 22.78
CA MET A 119 -0.75 -6.35 23.24
C MET A 119 -1.54 -6.77 24.49
N ILE A 120 -2.06 -7.99 24.50
CA ILE A 120 -2.80 -8.52 25.66
C ILE A 120 -1.89 -8.64 26.87
N ILE A 121 -0.69 -9.20 26.70
CA ILE A 121 0.29 -9.39 27.78
C ILE A 121 0.72 -8.04 28.36
N GLU A 122 0.95 -7.03 27.50
CA GLU A 122 1.40 -5.70 27.90
C GLU A 122 0.25 -4.78 28.35
N GLY A 123 -1.00 -5.22 28.25
CA GLY A 123 -2.18 -4.42 28.58
C GLY A 123 -2.41 -3.23 27.63
N ARG A 124 -1.86 -3.29 26.43
CA ARG A 124 -2.05 -2.27 25.38
C ARG A 124 -3.44 -2.41 24.74
N LYS A 125 -4.08 -1.29 24.42
CA LYS A 125 -5.40 -1.25 23.79
C LYS A 125 -5.33 -1.13 22.26
N GLU A 126 -4.18 -0.77 21.72
CA GLU A 126 -3.93 -0.71 20.28
C GLU A 126 -2.48 -1.10 19.95
N SER A 127 -2.27 -1.51 18.71
CA SER A 127 -0.94 -1.80 18.17
C SER A 127 -0.15 -0.54 17.90
N LYS A 128 1.15 -0.57 18.18
CA LYS A 128 2.09 0.48 17.77
C LYS A 128 2.42 0.42 16.29
N ILE A 129 2.21 -0.75 15.66
CA ILE A 129 2.49 -0.98 14.24
C ILE A 129 1.26 -0.60 13.40
N ASN A 130 0.08 -1.13 13.81
CA ASN A 130 -1.20 -0.84 13.18
C ASN A 130 -2.12 -0.12 14.17
N SER A 131 -2.00 1.20 14.26
CA SER A 131 -2.81 2.02 15.15
C SER A 131 -4.27 2.11 14.68
N LEU A 132 -5.16 2.45 15.61
CA LEU A 132 -6.56 2.73 15.28
C LEU A 132 -6.68 3.92 14.33
N ASP A 133 -5.80 4.94 14.45
CA ASP A 133 -5.77 6.08 13.53
C ASP A 133 -5.39 5.68 12.11
N ASN A 134 -4.38 4.81 11.93
CA ASN A 134 -4.03 4.28 10.60
C ASN A 134 -5.19 3.47 9.99
N SER A 135 -5.88 2.68 10.80
CA SER A 135 -7.04 1.91 10.35
C SER A 135 -8.18 2.83 9.93
N LEU A 136 -8.48 3.85 10.72
CA LEU A 136 -9.51 4.85 10.41
C LEU A 136 -9.13 5.62 9.14
N ALA A 137 -7.91 6.14 9.05
CA ALA A 137 -7.43 6.86 7.87
C ALA A 137 -7.51 6.02 6.59
N THR A 138 -7.18 4.73 6.70
CA THR A 138 -7.30 3.80 5.57
C THR A 138 -8.75 3.63 5.14
N MET A 139 -9.68 3.48 6.09
CA MET A 139 -11.11 3.35 5.79
C MET A 139 -11.70 4.62 5.19
N GLU A 140 -11.33 5.80 5.69
CA GLU A 140 -11.75 7.09 5.12
C GLU A 140 -11.31 7.24 3.65
N VAL A 141 -10.08 6.83 3.34
CA VAL A 141 -9.55 6.84 1.97
C VAL A 141 -10.30 5.83 1.07
N ILE A 142 -10.56 4.62 1.58
CA ILE A 142 -11.33 3.60 0.84
C ILE A 142 -12.74 4.08 0.58
N GLU A 143 -13.38 4.73 1.56
CA GLU A 143 -14.72 5.28 1.42
C GLU A 143 -14.79 6.37 0.33
N GLU A 144 -13.82 7.27 0.32
CA GLU A 144 -13.73 8.29 -0.74
C GLU A 144 -13.51 7.67 -2.13
N ILE A 145 -12.66 6.63 -2.24
CA ILE A 145 -12.46 5.89 -3.48
C ILE A 145 -13.78 5.23 -3.94
N ARG A 146 -14.49 4.55 -3.04
CA ARG A 146 -15.80 3.95 -3.32
C ARG A 146 -16.80 4.97 -3.84
N ARG A 147 -16.87 6.14 -3.18
CA ARG A 147 -17.76 7.23 -3.56
C ARG A 147 -17.45 7.73 -4.98
N GLN A 148 -16.19 7.92 -5.34
CA GLN A 148 -15.78 8.33 -6.69
C GLN A 148 -16.08 7.28 -7.74
N LEU A 149 -15.96 5.99 -7.42
CA LEU A 149 -16.26 4.88 -8.32
C LEU A 149 -17.76 4.59 -8.45
N GLY A 150 -18.61 5.17 -7.58
CA GLY A 150 -20.03 4.87 -7.54
C GLY A 150 -20.36 3.47 -6.99
N VAL A 151 -19.47 2.89 -6.16
CA VAL A 151 -19.70 1.60 -5.49
C VAL A 151 -20.58 1.84 -4.27
N SER A 152 -21.78 1.25 -4.25
CA SER A 152 -22.71 1.30 -3.13
C SER A 152 -23.07 -0.10 -2.66
N TYR A 153 -23.16 -0.30 -1.37
CA TYR A 153 -23.59 -1.55 -0.75
C TYR A 153 -24.99 -1.39 -0.12
N PRO A 154 -25.73 -2.49 0.07
CA PRO A 154 -27.04 -2.44 0.70
C PRO A 154 -27.05 -1.76 2.08
N ALA A 155 -25.97 -1.88 2.83
CA ALA A 155 -25.81 -1.23 4.13
C ALA A 155 -25.71 0.30 4.06
N ASP A 156 -25.28 0.85 2.94
CA ASP A 156 -25.14 2.30 2.74
C ASP A 156 -26.50 3.01 2.57
N ASN A 157 -27.59 2.24 2.36
CA ASN A 157 -28.96 2.72 2.12
C ASN A 157 -29.87 2.57 3.34
N ASN A 158 -29.35 2.20 4.51
CA ASN A 158 -30.10 1.97 5.74
C ASN A 158 -30.01 3.20 6.69
N ASP A 159 -30.37 4.39 6.19
CA ASP A 159 -30.66 5.58 7.02
C ASP A 159 -32.14 5.69 7.40
#